data_66001985b061ac5e6056e719b6b3bc94
#
_entry.id   66001985b061ac5e6056e719b6b3bc94
#
_cell.length_a   1.000
_cell.length_b   1.000
_cell.length_c   1.000
_cell.angle_alpha   90.00
_cell.angle_beta   90.00
_cell.angle_gamma   90.00
#
_symmetry.space_group_name_H-M   'P 1'
#
loop_
_entity.id
_entity.type
_entity.pdbx_description
1 polymer ?
#
loop_
_entity_poly.entity_id
_entity_poly.type
_entity_poly.pdbx_seq_one_letter_code
_entity_poly.pdbx_strand_id
1 'polypeptide(L)'
;MKKLKSILIDDEPKNLELLSYYLEKYSTDTEIVGSFSEKRAALEYLDNEDNLSELDIIFLDMILDEGTGFDILDNIDYSDIHIVICTAHDEFALKAIQYEVVDYLMKPIEIQDLQNTLIKSEKKTGKMKSHSMTLVPFQNFPMPI
;
A
#
# COMPACT_ATOMS: atom_id res chain seq x y z
N MET A 1 17.57 2.85 13.71
CA MET A 1 16.53 2.01 13.20
C MET A 1 16.26 2.27 11.73
N LYS A 2 16.13 1.23 10.95
CA LYS A 2 15.93 1.39 9.52
C LYS A 2 14.50 1.83 9.24
N LYS A 3 14.35 2.85 8.39
CA LYS A 3 13.04 3.31 7.98
C LYS A 3 12.46 2.39 6.92
N LEU A 4 11.15 2.29 6.91
CA LEU A 4 10.43 1.57 5.86
C LEU A 4 10.36 2.45 4.62
N LYS A 5 10.91 1.98 3.52
CA LYS A 5 10.89 2.72 2.27
C LYS A 5 9.59 2.45 1.54
N SER A 6 8.91 3.52 1.18
CA SER A 6 7.58 3.41 0.59
C SER A 6 7.45 4.23 -0.68
N ILE A 7 6.54 3.81 -1.56
CA ILE A 7 6.07 4.64 -2.65
C ILE A 7 4.56 4.76 -2.57
N LEU A 8 4.05 5.83 -3.16
CA LEU A 8 2.63 6.13 -3.20
C LEU A 8 2.18 6.15 -4.65
N ILE A 9 1.08 5.48 -4.95
CA ILE A 9 0.52 5.43 -6.31
C ILE A 9 -0.95 5.77 -6.23
N ASP A 10 -1.35 6.90 -6.83
CA ASP A 10 -2.73 7.38 -6.79
C ASP A 10 -2.86 8.42 -7.91
N ASP A 11 -3.89 8.30 -8.75
CA ASP A 11 -4.02 9.21 -9.89
C ASP A 11 -4.44 10.63 -9.50
N GLU A 12 -4.82 10.84 -8.24
CA GLU A 12 -5.18 12.17 -7.75
C GLU A 12 -4.01 12.79 -6.99
N PRO A 13 -3.37 13.84 -7.53
CA PRO A 13 -2.23 14.44 -6.82
C PRO A 13 -2.55 14.93 -5.41
N LYS A 14 -3.79 15.38 -5.17
CA LYS A 14 -4.17 15.82 -3.83
C LYS A 14 -4.15 14.68 -2.83
N ASN A 15 -4.52 13.48 -3.26
CA ASN A 15 -4.46 12.31 -2.39
C ASN A 15 -3.03 11.94 -2.07
N LEU A 16 -2.12 12.08 -3.04
CA LEU A 16 -0.71 11.85 -2.80
C LEU A 16 -0.15 12.83 -1.78
N GLU A 17 -0.52 14.10 -1.91
CA GLU A 17 -0.09 15.12 -0.95
C GLU A 17 -0.59 14.82 0.45
N LEU A 18 -1.86 14.44 0.56
CA LEU A 18 -2.47 14.18 1.85
C LEU A 18 -1.83 12.98 2.53
N LEU A 19 -1.63 11.90 1.80
CA LEU A 19 -1.02 10.71 2.36
C LEU A 19 0.43 10.97 2.74
N SER A 20 1.16 11.71 1.90
CA SER A 20 2.52 12.13 2.25
C SER A 20 2.55 12.90 3.55
N TYR A 21 1.62 13.84 3.70
CA TYR A 21 1.54 14.64 4.91
C TYR A 21 1.29 13.75 6.13
N TYR A 22 0.36 12.81 6.02
CA TYR A 22 0.06 11.92 7.13
C TYR A 22 1.26 11.05 7.50
N LEU A 23 1.95 10.52 6.51
CA LEU A 23 3.10 9.67 6.77
C LEU A 23 4.24 10.45 7.41
N GLU A 24 4.46 11.67 6.96
CA GLU A 24 5.53 12.50 7.53
C GLU A 24 5.20 12.95 8.94
N LYS A 25 3.93 13.27 9.18
CA LYS A 25 3.54 13.81 10.48
C LYS A 25 3.35 12.72 11.53
N TYR A 26 2.78 11.60 11.15
CA TYR A 26 2.34 10.58 12.11
C TYR A 26 3.18 9.31 12.08
N SER A 27 4.24 9.28 11.30
CA SER A 27 5.14 8.15 11.26
C SER A 27 6.57 8.64 11.13
N THR A 28 7.41 8.28 12.08
CA THR A 28 8.83 8.62 11.99
C THR A 28 9.63 7.50 11.35
N ASP A 29 8.98 6.36 11.08
CA ASP A 29 9.68 5.17 10.64
C ASP A 29 9.47 4.86 9.16
N THR A 30 8.81 5.77 8.44
CA THR A 30 8.51 5.58 7.02
C THR A 30 9.16 6.67 6.20
N GLU A 31 9.84 6.27 5.14
CA GLU A 31 10.46 7.19 4.20
C GLU A 31 9.79 7.03 2.83
N ILE A 32 9.30 8.12 2.25
CA ILE A 32 8.69 8.09 0.93
C ILE A 32 9.78 8.31 -0.11
N VAL A 33 10.02 7.28 -0.93
CA VAL A 33 11.07 7.36 -1.96
C VAL A 33 10.51 7.61 -3.35
N GLY A 34 9.20 7.61 -3.50
CA GLY A 34 8.59 7.93 -4.79
C GLY A 34 7.10 8.16 -4.64
N SER A 35 6.53 8.93 -5.56
CA SER A 35 5.12 9.27 -5.54
C SER A 35 4.68 9.40 -7.00
N PHE A 36 3.65 8.64 -7.40
CA PHE A 36 3.30 8.52 -8.81
C PHE A 36 1.81 8.72 -9.00
N SER A 37 1.46 9.60 -9.94
CA SER A 37 0.06 9.83 -10.28
C SER A 37 -0.34 9.11 -11.56
N GLU A 38 0.60 8.45 -12.22
CA GLU A 38 0.33 7.72 -13.47
C GLU A 38 0.80 6.29 -13.33
N LYS A 39 -0.03 5.36 -13.79
CA LYS A 39 0.30 3.94 -13.75
C LYS A 39 1.61 3.66 -14.48
N ARG A 40 1.77 4.29 -15.64
CA ARG A 40 2.95 4.05 -16.47
C ARG A 40 4.24 4.44 -15.74
N ALA A 41 4.24 5.61 -15.10
CA ALA A 41 5.41 6.08 -14.39
C ALA A 41 5.75 5.15 -13.21
N ALA A 42 4.72 4.68 -12.52
CA ALA A 42 4.93 3.74 -11.41
C ALA A 42 5.53 2.44 -11.92
N LEU A 43 5.00 1.91 -13.03
CA LEU A 43 5.53 0.68 -13.60
C LEU A 43 6.97 0.82 -14.07
N GLU A 44 7.33 1.96 -14.65
CA GLU A 44 8.70 2.20 -15.07
C GLU A 44 9.65 2.19 -13.87
N TYR A 45 9.23 2.84 -12.78
CA TYR A 45 10.04 2.84 -11.57
C TYR A 45 10.21 1.43 -11.02
N LEU A 46 9.13 0.67 -10.99
CA LEU A 46 9.13 -0.68 -10.40
C LEU A 46 9.81 -1.71 -11.30
N ASP A 47 9.95 -1.42 -12.58
CA ASP A 47 10.65 -2.31 -13.51
C ASP A 47 12.15 -2.35 -13.24
N ASN A 48 12.67 -1.39 -12.51
CA ASN A 48 14.08 -1.35 -12.12
C ASN A 48 14.27 -2.22 -10.87
N GLU A 49 15.09 -3.26 -11.00
CA GLU A 49 15.27 -4.23 -9.91
C GLU A 49 15.84 -3.60 -8.65
N ASP A 50 16.71 -2.62 -8.80
CA ASP A 50 17.30 -1.95 -7.64
C ASP A 50 16.23 -1.17 -6.89
N ASN A 51 15.35 -0.49 -7.62
CA ASN A 51 14.24 0.22 -6.99
C ASN A 51 13.31 -0.74 -6.26
N LEU A 52 12.93 -1.81 -6.94
CA LEU A 52 12.00 -2.76 -6.38
C LEU A 52 12.54 -3.43 -5.13
N SER A 53 13.82 -3.78 -5.15
CA SER A 53 14.44 -4.53 -4.05
C SER A 53 14.58 -3.70 -2.78
N GLU A 54 14.52 -2.37 -2.89
CA GLU A 54 14.66 -1.51 -1.72
C GLU A 54 13.32 -1.16 -1.06
N LEU A 55 12.20 -1.49 -1.70
CA LEU A 55 10.90 -1.11 -1.19
C LEU A 55 10.42 -2.03 -0.09
N ASP A 56 9.81 -1.42 0.92
CA ASP A 56 9.16 -2.15 2.01
C ASP A 56 7.64 -2.09 1.90
N ILE A 57 7.10 -0.97 1.42
CA ILE A 57 5.66 -0.76 1.37
C ILE A 57 5.28 -0.05 0.06
N ILE A 58 4.17 -0.46 -0.54
CA ILE A 58 3.52 0.28 -1.62
C ILE A 58 2.12 0.65 -1.18
N PHE A 59 1.82 1.95 -1.15
CA PHE A 59 0.46 2.44 -0.93
C PHE A 59 -0.16 2.65 -2.30
N LEU A 60 -1.25 1.95 -2.59
CA LEU A 60 -1.76 1.80 -3.95
C LEU A 60 -3.26 2.05 -4.01
N ASP A 61 -3.68 2.97 -4.87
CA ASP A 61 -5.10 3.13 -5.16
C ASP A 61 -5.53 2.09 -6.19
N MET A 62 -6.78 1.68 -6.11
CA MET A 62 -7.34 0.71 -7.04
C MET A 62 -7.74 1.32 -8.38
N ILE A 63 -8.19 2.57 -8.39
CA ILE A 63 -8.56 3.23 -9.65
C ILE A 63 -7.44 4.18 -10.05
N LEU A 64 -6.84 3.91 -11.18
CA LEU A 64 -5.73 4.70 -11.69
C LEU A 64 -6.15 5.41 -12.98
N ASP A 65 -5.26 6.23 -13.52
CA ASP A 65 -5.51 6.93 -14.78
C ASP A 65 -5.82 5.96 -15.91
N GLU A 66 -5.19 4.79 -15.88
CA GLU A 66 -5.46 3.70 -16.82
C GLU A 66 -5.55 2.42 -16.02
N GLY A 67 -6.71 1.78 -16.04
CA GLY A 67 -6.88 0.51 -15.38
C GLY A 67 -6.95 0.59 -13.88
N THR A 68 -6.49 -0.45 -13.21
CA THR A 68 -6.60 -0.56 -11.76
C THR A 68 -5.25 -0.83 -11.13
N GLY A 69 -5.23 -0.73 -9.79
CA GLY A 69 -4.02 -1.07 -9.04
C GLY A 69 -3.60 -2.51 -9.22
N PHE A 70 -4.54 -3.40 -9.56
CA PHE A 70 -4.16 -4.79 -9.82
C PHE A 70 -3.22 -4.90 -11.02
N ASP A 71 -3.33 -3.98 -11.97
CA ASP A 71 -2.41 -3.97 -13.12
C ASP A 71 -0.97 -3.75 -12.67
N ILE A 72 -0.77 -2.97 -11.62
CA ILE A 72 0.56 -2.81 -11.04
C ILE A 72 1.03 -4.13 -10.45
N LEU A 73 0.18 -4.74 -9.62
CA LEU A 73 0.57 -5.96 -8.90
C LEU A 73 0.79 -7.13 -9.85
N ASP A 74 0.07 -7.17 -10.97
CA ASP A 74 0.23 -8.25 -11.94
C ASP A 74 1.59 -8.19 -12.64
N ASN A 75 2.29 -7.07 -12.56
CA ASN A 75 3.52 -6.84 -13.32
C ASN A 75 4.77 -6.79 -12.46
N ILE A 76 4.67 -7.02 -11.16
CA ILE A 76 5.84 -6.95 -10.29
C ILE A 76 5.88 -8.14 -9.35
N ASP A 77 7.07 -8.45 -8.87
CA ASP A 77 7.25 -9.44 -7.81
C ASP A 77 7.27 -8.69 -6.48
N TYR A 78 6.15 -8.72 -5.78
CA TYR A 78 6.04 -8.01 -4.51
C TYR A 78 6.09 -8.95 -3.30
N SER A 79 6.68 -10.12 -3.48
CA SER A 79 6.70 -11.11 -2.39
C SER A 79 7.37 -10.57 -1.13
N ASP A 80 8.29 -9.63 -1.27
CA ASP A 80 8.97 -9.02 -0.14
C ASP A 80 8.51 -7.59 0.16
N ILE A 81 7.38 -7.18 -0.41
CA ILE A 81 6.86 -5.83 -0.26
C ILE A 81 5.45 -5.91 0.32
N HIS A 82 5.18 -5.07 1.30
CA HIS A 82 3.84 -4.98 1.86
C HIS A 82 3.00 -4.06 0.99
N ILE A 83 1.88 -4.57 0.52
CA ILE A 83 0.95 -3.80 -0.29
C ILE A 83 -0.18 -3.31 0.61
N VAL A 84 -0.41 -2.01 0.59
CA VAL A 84 -1.50 -1.38 1.34
C VAL A 84 -2.38 -0.66 0.34
N ILE A 85 -3.62 -1.11 0.21
CA ILE A 85 -4.57 -0.48 -0.71
C ILE A 85 -5.18 0.73 -0.02
N CYS A 86 -5.24 1.86 -0.72
CA CYS A 86 -5.85 3.09 -0.23
C CYS A 86 -6.79 3.60 -1.30
N THR A 87 -8.10 3.40 -1.12
CA THR A 87 -9.04 3.67 -2.20
C THR A 87 -10.39 4.09 -1.65
N ALA A 88 -11.18 4.79 -2.48
CA ALA A 88 -12.55 5.15 -2.13
C ALA A 88 -13.55 4.05 -2.53
N HIS A 89 -13.05 2.93 -3.06
CA HIS A 89 -13.89 1.87 -3.64
C HIS A 89 -13.76 0.60 -2.85
N ASP A 90 -14.87 0.06 -2.38
CA ASP A 90 -14.85 -1.17 -1.58
C ASP A 90 -15.07 -2.45 -2.41
N GLU A 91 -15.41 -2.30 -3.67
CA GLU A 91 -15.75 -3.46 -4.50
C GLU A 91 -14.55 -4.34 -4.82
N PHE A 92 -13.33 -3.85 -4.59
CA PHE A 92 -12.11 -4.61 -4.89
C PHE A 92 -11.57 -5.40 -3.68
N ALA A 93 -12.24 -5.29 -2.52
CA ALA A 93 -11.68 -5.84 -1.29
C ALA A 93 -11.51 -7.35 -1.33
N LEU A 94 -12.50 -8.06 -1.87
CA LEU A 94 -12.41 -9.52 -1.93
C LEU A 94 -11.30 -9.97 -2.88
N LYS A 95 -11.17 -9.30 -4.01
CA LYS A 95 -10.11 -9.64 -4.94
C LYS A 95 -8.73 -9.33 -4.36
N ALA A 96 -8.63 -8.27 -3.55
CA ALA A 96 -7.37 -7.90 -2.93
C ALA A 96 -6.85 -8.99 -2.00
N ILE A 97 -7.73 -9.75 -1.38
CA ILE A 97 -7.32 -10.87 -0.54
C ILE A 97 -6.49 -11.87 -1.33
N GLN A 98 -6.88 -12.13 -2.57
CA GLN A 98 -6.16 -13.06 -3.42
C GLN A 98 -4.76 -12.55 -3.77
N TYR A 99 -4.55 -11.24 -3.71
CA TYR A 99 -3.25 -10.64 -3.96
C TYR A 99 -2.40 -10.54 -2.68
N GLU A 100 -2.93 -11.01 -1.56
CA GLU A 100 -2.21 -11.03 -0.28
C GLU A 100 -1.71 -9.65 0.15
N VAL A 101 -2.57 -8.64 -0.04
CA VAL A 101 -2.24 -7.29 0.43
C VAL A 101 -2.30 -7.28 1.96
N VAL A 102 -1.51 -6.37 2.55
CA VAL A 102 -1.43 -6.29 4.01
C VAL A 102 -2.68 -5.65 4.60
N ASP A 103 -3.17 -4.61 3.95
CA ASP A 103 -4.34 -3.90 4.46
C ASP A 103 -5.07 -3.21 3.32
N TYR A 104 -6.33 -2.84 3.60
CA TYR A 104 -7.20 -2.18 2.63
C TYR A 104 -7.85 -1.01 3.35
N LEU A 105 -7.37 0.20 3.08
CA LEU A 105 -7.82 1.39 3.77
C LEU A 105 -8.78 2.17 2.87
N MET A 106 -9.96 2.48 3.41
CA MET A 106 -10.95 3.24 2.68
C MET A 106 -10.72 4.74 2.86
N LYS A 107 -10.86 5.48 1.79
CA LYS A 107 -10.80 6.94 1.85
C LYS A 107 -12.13 7.49 2.33
N PRO A 108 -12.13 8.55 3.13
CA PRO A 108 -10.96 9.27 3.64
C PRO A 108 -10.23 8.43 4.69
N ILE A 109 -8.91 8.36 4.56
CA ILE A 109 -8.10 7.50 5.43
C ILE A 109 -8.05 8.10 6.82
N GLU A 110 -8.33 7.28 7.83
CA GLU A 110 -8.23 7.69 9.21
C GLU A 110 -6.83 7.43 9.73
N ILE A 111 -6.32 8.40 10.48
CA ILE A 111 -4.95 8.33 10.97
C ILE A 111 -4.72 7.08 11.81
N GLN A 112 -5.71 6.71 12.63
CA GLN A 112 -5.58 5.52 13.47
C GLN A 112 -5.42 4.26 12.63
N ASP A 113 -6.18 4.15 11.55
CA ASP A 113 -6.08 2.99 10.66
C ASP A 113 -4.72 2.94 9.98
N LEU A 114 -4.23 4.10 9.55
CA LEU A 114 -2.92 4.17 8.93
C LEU A 114 -1.82 3.77 9.91
N GLN A 115 -1.90 4.24 11.14
CA GLN A 115 -0.92 3.90 12.15
C GLN A 115 -0.92 2.40 12.45
N ASN A 116 -2.10 1.80 12.53
CA ASN A 116 -2.21 0.36 12.75
C ASN A 116 -1.58 -0.42 11.60
N THR A 117 -1.79 0.04 10.38
CA THR A 117 -1.20 -0.60 9.20
C THR A 117 0.32 -0.53 9.25
N LEU A 118 0.86 0.61 9.63
CA LEU A 118 2.31 0.78 9.71
C LEU A 118 2.92 -0.14 10.76
N ILE A 119 2.24 -0.33 11.88
CA ILE A 119 2.71 -1.25 12.91
C ILE A 119 2.76 -2.67 12.37
N LYS A 120 1.74 -3.10 11.63
CA LYS A 120 1.75 -4.42 11.00
C LYS A 120 2.92 -4.57 10.06
N SER A 121 3.20 -3.55 9.27
CA SER A 121 4.27 -3.61 8.29
C SER A 121 5.63 -3.72 8.94
N GLU A 122 5.85 -2.99 10.03
CA GLU A 122 7.10 -3.07 10.77
C GLU A 122 7.33 -4.48 11.31
N LYS A 123 6.31 -5.06 11.88
CA LYS A 123 6.44 -6.37 12.51
C LYS A 123 6.72 -7.48 11.52
N LYS A 124 6.29 -7.31 10.28
CA LYS A 124 6.39 -8.36 9.29
C LYS A 124 7.49 -8.16 8.27
N THR A 125 8.25 -7.10 8.43
CA THR A 125 9.33 -6.79 7.48
C THR A 125 10.30 -7.96 7.39
N GLY A 126 10.51 -8.44 6.17
CA GLY A 126 11.45 -9.51 5.89
C GLY A 126 11.01 -10.89 6.29
N LYS A 127 9.77 -11.06 6.78
CA LYS A 127 9.30 -12.37 7.26
C LYS A 127 7.85 -12.55 6.86
N MET A 128 7.39 -13.70 6.77
CA MET A 128 6.01 -14.18 6.77
C MET A 128 4.96 -13.22 6.21
N LYS A 129 5.31 -12.42 5.23
CA LYS A 129 4.39 -11.39 4.73
C LYS A 129 3.15 -11.99 4.06
N SER A 130 3.33 -13.09 3.39
CA SER A 130 2.27 -13.70 2.61
C SER A 130 1.09 -14.14 3.46
N HIS A 131 1.25 -14.19 4.77
CA HIS A 131 0.19 -14.68 5.64
C HIS A 131 -0.63 -13.58 6.27
N SER A 132 -0.24 -12.32 6.11
CA SER A 132 -0.88 -11.28 6.90
C SER A 132 -2.32 -11.05 6.53
N MET A 133 -2.66 -11.14 5.25
CA MET A 133 -4.01 -10.85 4.82
C MET A 133 -4.98 -12.00 5.04
N THR A 134 -4.48 -13.21 5.17
CA THR A 134 -5.35 -14.37 5.28
C THR A 134 -6.24 -14.37 6.50
N LEU A 135 -5.78 -13.78 7.57
CA LEU A 135 -6.54 -13.76 8.81
C LEU A 135 -7.00 -12.38 9.21
N VAL A 136 -6.14 -11.40 8.99
CA VAL A 136 -6.36 -10.04 9.48
C VAL A 136 -7.63 -9.39 8.93
N PRO A 137 -7.96 -9.53 7.65
CA PRO A 137 -9.13 -8.84 7.11
C PRO A 137 -10.42 -9.18 7.82
N PHE A 138 -10.58 -10.43 8.24
CA PHE A 138 -11.81 -10.85 8.91
C PHE A 138 -11.91 -10.27 10.31
N GLN A 139 -10.78 -9.96 10.90
CA GLN A 139 -10.76 -9.40 12.25
C GLN A 139 -10.91 -7.88 12.21
N ASN A 140 -10.39 -7.27 11.16
CA ASN A 140 -10.33 -5.82 11.08
C ASN A 140 -11.55 -5.22 10.40
N PHE A 141 -12.23 -5.97 9.58
CA PHE A 141 -13.44 -5.47 8.96
C PHE A 141 -14.51 -5.37 10.02
N PRO A 142 -15.09 -4.19 10.21
CA PRO A 142 -16.17 -4.08 11.18
C PRO A 142 -17.29 -4.98 10.73
N MET A 143 -17.62 -5.91 11.59
CA MET A 143 -18.72 -6.77 11.29
C MET A 143 -20.01 -5.99 11.43
N PRO A 144 -20.89 -6.15 10.48
CA PRO A 144 -22.22 -5.58 10.63
C PRO A 144 -22.83 -6.28 11.81
N ILE A 145 -23.19 -5.54 12.75
CA ILE A 145 -23.70 -6.11 13.98
C ILE A 145 -25.19 -6.17 13.95
#